data_13d100b76c98964ac3b91ccb061936d1
#
_entry.id   13d100b76c98964ac3b91ccb061936d1
#
_cell.length_a   1.000
_cell.length_b   1.000
_cell.length_c   1.000
_cell.angle_alpha   90.00
_cell.angle_beta   90.00
_cell.angle_gamma   90.00
#
_symmetry.space_group_name_H-M   'P 1'
#
loop_
_entity.id
_entity.type
_entity.pdbx_description
1 polymer ?
#
loop_
_entity_poly.entity_id
_entity_poly.type
_entity_poly.pdbx_seq_one_letter_code
_entity_poly.pdbx_strand_id
1 'polypeptide(L)'
;MVAAFYGLRRGEVLGLKWDAIDFNRGTLTIKRTVAEATIDGTMKIIEQDSAKTKSSLRTLPLVGSFRDYFQKVKEAQELNKKVCGNCYNYEYDGYVFVDELGDLMRPEYLTSYFPQYIQKHGCKRMRFHDLRHSCASLLLANGVPLKQIQEWLGHSDFSTTANIYAHLDYRSKISSAQAMEQGMLLPRSDDFGSRW
;
A
#
# COMPACT_ATOMS: atom_id res chain seq x y z
N MET A 1 2.43 0.52 9.60
CA MET A 1 1.05 -0.02 9.44
C MET A 1 0.40 0.45 8.14
N VAL A 2 0.25 1.76 7.88
CA VAL A 2 -0.42 2.32 6.68
C VAL A 2 0.11 1.73 5.38
N ALA A 3 1.44 1.72 5.18
CA ALA A 3 2.08 1.15 3.99
C ALA A 3 1.78 -0.34 3.79
N ALA A 4 1.76 -1.12 4.88
CA ALA A 4 1.52 -2.56 4.82
C ALA A 4 0.06 -2.87 4.47
N PHE A 5 -0.90 -2.15 5.05
CA PHE A 5 -2.33 -2.38 4.83
C PHE A 5 -2.79 -1.92 3.44
N TYR A 6 -2.43 -0.69 3.06
CA TYR A 6 -2.85 -0.11 1.79
C TYR A 6 -1.93 -0.44 0.61
N GLY A 7 -0.81 -1.12 0.87
CA GLY A 7 0.18 -1.45 -0.17
C GLY A 7 0.82 -0.23 -0.80
N LEU A 8 1.00 0.87 -0.05
CA LEU A 8 1.50 2.13 -0.57
C LEU A 8 2.98 2.03 -0.93
N ARG A 9 3.37 2.71 -2.02
CA ARG A 9 4.77 2.94 -2.34
C ARG A 9 5.38 3.92 -1.32
N ARG A 10 6.70 3.87 -1.12
CA ARG A 10 7.42 4.77 -0.21
C ARG A 10 7.06 6.25 -0.45
N GLY A 11 7.14 6.69 -1.69
CA GLY A 11 6.80 8.06 -2.05
C GLY A 11 5.33 8.43 -1.84
N GLU A 12 4.41 7.47 -1.99
CA GLU A 12 2.97 7.66 -1.73
C GLU A 12 2.69 7.86 -0.24
N VAL A 13 3.41 7.11 0.63
CA VAL A 13 3.30 7.30 2.10
C VAL A 13 3.78 8.69 2.48
N LEU A 14 4.96 9.07 2.01
CA LEU A 14 5.56 10.37 2.36
C LEU A 14 4.83 11.57 1.73
N GLY A 15 4.20 11.35 0.57
CA GLY A 15 3.37 12.35 -0.11
C GLY A 15 1.94 12.46 0.40
N LEU A 16 1.58 11.69 1.45
CA LEU A 16 0.22 11.72 1.98
C LEU A 16 -0.02 13.04 2.74
N LYS A 17 -1.05 13.77 2.33
CA LYS A 17 -1.51 15.00 2.99
C LYS A 17 -2.89 14.83 3.61
N TRP A 18 -3.23 15.68 4.55
CA TRP A 18 -4.54 15.66 5.25
C TRP A 18 -5.71 15.88 4.29
N ASP A 19 -5.52 16.63 3.20
CA ASP A 19 -6.54 16.84 2.16
C ASP A 19 -6.88 15.56 1.36
N ALA A 20 -6.08 14.53 1.49
CA ALA A 20 -6.28 13.23 0.88
C ALA A 20 -7.14 12.29 1.74
N ILE A 21 -7.41 12.65 2.99
CA ILE A 21 -8.16 11.85 3.96
C ILE A 21 -9.51 12.52 4.23
N ASP A 22 -10.57 11.92 3.71
CA ASP A 22 -11.93 12.38 3.99
C ASP A 22 -12.53 11.53 5.12
N PHE A 23 -12.52 12.09 6.32
CA PHE A 23 -13.07 11.43 7.50
C PHE A 23 -14.60 11.28 7.43
N ASN A 24 -15.31 12.15 6.72
CA ASN A 24 -16.76 12.10 6.61
C ASN A 24 -17.20 11.02 5.63
N ARG A 25 -16.58 10.97 4.46
CA ARG A 25 -16.84 9.95 3.44
C ARG A 25 -16.17 8.61 3.74
N GLY A 26 -15.23 8.58 4.70
CA GLY A 26 -14.44 7.39 5.00
C GLY A 26 -13.55 6.97 3.84
N THR A 27 -12.82 7.91 3.24
CA THR A 27 -11.96 7.62 2.09
C THR A 27 -10.55 8.16 2.25
N LEU A 28 -9.59 7.45 1.65
CA LEU A 28 -8.19 7.82 1.51
C LEU A 28 -7.85 7.86 0.02
N THR A 29 -7.46 9.01 -0.50
CA THR A 29 -7.12 9.19 -1.93
C THR A 29 -5.61 9.39 -2.10
N ILE A 30 -4.95 8.52 -2.86
CA ILE A 30 -3.54 8.65 -3.17
C ILE A 30 -3.40 9.60 -4.34
N LYS A 31 -2.94 10.84 -4.06
CA LYS A 31 -2.87 11.94 -5.03
C LYS A 31 -1.43 12.34 -5.36
N ARG A 32 -0.49 12.14 -4.42
CA ARG A 32 0.86 12.70 -4.47
C ARG A 32 1.92 11.69 -4.11
N THR A 33 3.11 11.92 -4.59
CA THR A 33 4.32 11.17 -4.22
C THR A 33 5.44 12.13 -3.89
N VAL A 34 6.27 11.73 -2.94
CA VAL A 34 7.50 12.44 -2.58
C VAL A 34 8.69 11.59 -2.99
N ALA A 35 9.64 12.22 -3.66
CA ALA A 35 10.93 11.64 -4.05
C ALA A 35 12.07 12.57 -3.67
N GLU A 36 13.28 12.04 -3.58
CA GLU A 36 14.51 12.82 -3.46
C GLU A 36 15.19 12.89 -4.83
N ALA A 37 15.69 14.07 -5.18
CA ALA A 37 16.56 14.24 -6.33
C ALA A 37 17.70 15.22 -6.00
N THR A 38 18.87 14.97 -6.56
CA THR A 38 20.00 15.90 -6.47
C THR A 38 19.84 16.97 -7.54
N ILE A 39 19.69 18.21 -7.13
CA ILE A 39 19.60 19.39 -8.01
C ILE A 39 20.75 20.30 -7.62
N ASP A 40 21.62 20.61 -8.57
CA ASP A 40 22.80 21.45 -8.37
C ASP A 40 23.69 20.97 -7.20
N GLY A 41 23.90 19.65 -7.11
CA GLY A 41 24.69 19.03 -6.04
C GLY A 41 24.02 18.98 -4.66
N THR A 42 22.80 19.52 -4.53
CA THR A 42 22.03 19.54 -3.27
C THR A 42 20.86 18.56 -3.34
N MET A 43 20.71 17.74 -2.31
CA MET A 43 19.56 16.84 -2.18
C MET A 43 18.31 17.65 -1.88
N LYS A 44 17.31 17.57 -2.76
CA LYS A 44 16.01 18.25 -2.60
C LYS A 44 14.88 17.23 -2.58
N ILE A 45 13.88 17.52 -1.77
CA ILE A 45 12.61 16.80 -1.76
C ILE A 45 11.77 17.34 -2.91
N ILE A 46 11.27 16.44 -3.77
CA ILE A 46 10.40 16.78 -4.89
C ILE A 46 9.04 16.15 -4.65
N GLU A 47 8.03 17.02 -4.56
CA GLU A 47 6.64 16.60 -4.63
C GLU A 47 6.22 16.41 -6.08
N GLN A 48 5.58 15.32 -6.40
CA GLN A 48 5.01 15.04 -7.71
C GLN A 48 3.55 14.65 -7.55
N ASP A 49 2.68 15.29 -8.32
CA ASP A 49 1.31 14.85 -8.43
C ASP A 49 1.26 13.49 -9.15
N SER A 50 0.60 12.52 -8.53
CA SER A 50 0.38 11.19 -9.10
C SER A 50 -0.49 11.22 -10.36
N ALA A 51 -1.05 12.39 -10.70
CA ALA A 51 -1.92 12.60 -11.86
C ALA A 51 -1.23 12.36 -13.23
N LYS A 52 0.11 12.20 -13.27
CA LYS A 52 0.82 11.84 -14.52
C LYS A 52 0.43 10.45 -15.06
N THR A 53 -0.10 9.55 -14.23
CA THR A 53 -0.64 8.27 -14.69
C THR A 53 -1.99 8.03 -14.01
N LYS A 54 -3.06 7.80 -14.81
CA LYS A 54 -4.42 7.51 -14.31
C LYS A 54 -4.46 6.36 -13.29
N SER A 55 -3.52 5.42 -13.36
CA SER A 55 -3.41 4.28 -12.45
C SER A 55 -2.86 4.62 -11.06
N SER A 56 -2.14 5.73 -10.93
CA SER A 56 -1.56 6.16 -9.64
C SER A 56 -2.58 6.87 -8.74
N LEU A 57 -3.55 7.57 -9.34
CA LEU A 57 -4.65 8.21 -8.63
C LEU A 57 -5.69 7.15 -8.28
N ARG A 58 -5.87 6.88 -7.01
CA ARG A 58 -6.86 5.91 -6.52
C ARG A 58 -7.42 6.30 -5.17
N THR A 59 -8.69 5.99 -4.96
CA THR A 59 -9.38 6.21 -3.69
C THR A 59 -9.65 4.86 -3.04
N LEU A 60 -9.22 4.73 -1.79
CA LEU A 60 -9.34 3.52 -0.98
C LEU A 60 -10.26 3.79 0.23
N PRO A 61 -10.95 2.78 0.75
CA PRO A 61 -11.77 2.95 1.94
C PRO A 61 -10.89 3.21 3.17
N LEU A 62 -11.27 4.19 3.97
CA LEU A 62 -10.67 4.46 5.27
C LEU A 62 -11.38 3.61 6.33
N VAL A 63 -10.79 2.47 6.69
CA VAL A 63 -11.35 1.58 7.72
C VAL A 63 -11.22 2.17 9.13
N GLY A 64 -12.09 1.76 10.06
CA GLY A 64 -12.21 2.36 11.38
C GLY A 64 -10.92 2.47 12.17
N SER A 65 -10.11 1.40 12.23
CA SER A 65 -8.82 1.41 12.93
C SER A 65 -7.81 2.43 12.36
N PHE A 66 -7.87 2.71 11.05
CA PHE A 66 -7.02 3.75 10.43
C PHE A 66 -7.61 5.14 10.58
N ARG A 67 -8.94 5.27 10.68
CA ARG A 67 -9.59 6.54 11.06
C ARG A 67 -9.07 7.00 12.42
N ASP A 68 -9.13 6.13 13.43
CA ASP A 68 -8.67 6.44 14.79
C ASP A 68 -7.16 6.72 14.82
N TYR A 69 -6.39 5.93 14.06
CA TYR A 69 -4.94 6.16 13.92
C TYR A 69 -4.63 7.55 13.36
N PHE A 70 -5.24 7.92 12.23
CA PHE A 70 -4.99 9.24 11.61
C PHE A 70 -5.47 10.39 12.48
N GLN A 71 -6.55 10.20 13.23
CA GLN A 71 -7.00 11.21 14.17
C GLN A 71 -5.98 11.45 15.28
N LYS A 72 -5.42 10.38 15.86
CA LYS A 72 -4.34 10.49 16.86
C LYS A 72 -3.07 11.13 16.29
N VAL A 73 -2.70 10.80 15.05
CA VAL A 73 -1.55 11.45 14.38
C VAL A 73 -1.80 12.94 14.22
N LYS A 74 -3.01 13.36 13.83
CA LYS A 74 -3.36 14.77 13.69
C LYS A 74 -3.31 15.50 15.03
N GLU A 75 -3.87 14.92 16.08
CA GLU A 75 -3.83 15.47 17.44
C GLU A 75 -2.39 15.62 17.95
N ALA A 76 -1.52 14.61 17.69
CA ALA A 76 -0.11 14.69 18.06
C ALA A 76 0.62 15.80 17.31
N GLN A 77 0.37 15.99 16.02
CA GLN A 77 0.94 17.11 15.25
C GLN A 77 0.52 18.47 15.80
N GLU A 78 -0.76 18.65 16.11
CA GLU A 78 -1.27 19.90 16.69
C GLU A 78 -0.66 20.18 18.09
N LEU A 79 -0.40 19.12 18.88
CA LEU A 79 0.32 19.26 20.13
C LEU A 79 1.77 19.67 19.91
N ASN A 80 2.48 19.03 18.97
CA ASN A 80 3.87 19.36 18.63
C ASN A 80 4.01 20.81 18.17
N LYS A 81 3.09 21.31 17.32
CA LYS A 81 3.05 22.73 16.92
C LYS A 81 2.98 23.68 18.12
N LYS A 82 2.13 23.34 19.10
CA LYS A 82 1.97 24.17 20.31
C LYS A 82 3.22 24.11 21.20
N VAL A 83 3.84 22.95 21.34
CA VAL A 83 5.02 22.75 22.21
C VAL A 83 6.26 23.39 21.58
N CYS A 84 6.49 23.17 20.29
CA CYS A 84 7.67 23.68 19.59
C CYS A 84 7.56 25.18 19.26
N GLY A 85 6.33 25.70 19.08
CA GLY A 85 6.12 27.11 18.79
C GLY A 85 6.92 27.58 17.56
N ASN A 86 7.83 28.54 17.74
CA ASN A 86 8.63 29.12 16.66
C ASN A 86 9.68 28.15 16.07
N CYS A 87 9.97 27.03 16.73
CA CYS A 87 10.91 26.02 16.23
C CYS A 87 10.24 25.00 15.29
N TYR A 88 8.90 25.04 15.18
CA TYR A 88 8.17 24.12 14.31
C TYR A 88 8.31 24.57 12.84
N ASN A 89 8.65 23.62 11.98
CA ASN A 89 8.73 23.87 10.54
C ASN A 89 7.34 23.77 9.90
N TYR A 90 6.79 24.92 9.47
CA TYR A 90 5.50 25.00 8.82
C TYR A 90 5.56 24.79 7.30
N GLU A 91 6.74 24.60 6.71
CA GLU A 91 6.89 24.36 5.26
C GLU A 91 6.12 23.09 4.82
N TYR A 92 6.11 22.07 5.68
CA TYR A 92 5.43 20.79 5.42
C TYR A 92 4.10 20.67 6.15
N ASP A 93 3.50 21.78 6.54
CA ASP A 93 2.17 21.76 7.12
C ASP A 93 1.17 21.18 6.11
N GLY A 94 0.29 20.32 6.60
CA GLY A 94 -0.62 19.55 5.74
C GLY A 94 -0.14 18.15 5.38
N TYR A 95 1.14 17.80 5.55
CA TYR A 95 1.59 16.42 5.41
C TYR A 95 1.24 15.58 6.64
N VAL A 96 0.93 14.28 6.41
CA VAL A 96 0.55 13.36 7.49
C VAL A 96 1.78 12.84 8.24
N PHE A 97 2.88 12.60 7.54
CA PHE A 97 4.09 11.99 8.10
C PHE A 97 5.24 13.00 8.15
N VAL A 98 5.19 13.82 9.17
CA VAL A 98 6.28 14.72 9.60
C VAL A 98 6.80 14.28 10.96
N ASP A 99 7.98 14.73 11.32
CA ASP A 99 8.55 14.50 12.66
C ASP A 99 7.99 15.49 13.71
N GLU A 100 8.53 15.45 14.92
CA GLU A 100 8.08 16.27 16.04
C GLU A 100 8.32 17.78 15.81
N LEU A 101 9.29 18.13 14.97
CA LEU A 101 9.61 19.51 14.59
C LEU A 101 8.89 19.98 13.32
N GLY A 102 8.10 19.13 12.69
CA GLY A 102 7.36 19.43 11.46
C GLY A 102 8.14 19.16 10.18
N ASP A 103 9.34 18.59 10.27
CA ASP A 103 10.13 18.24 9.09
C ASP A 103 9.60 16.99 8.41
N LEU A 104 9.59 17.00 7.07
CA LEU A 104 9.14 15.85 6.29
C LEU A 104 10.13 14.69 6.43
N MET A 105 9.60 13.50 6.72
CA MET A 105 10.41 12.29 6.76
C MET A 105 11.10 12.04 5.41
N ARG A 106 12.43 11.90 5.43
CA ARG A 106 13.20 11.64 4.20
C ARG A 106 12.95 10.24 3.66
N PRO A 107 12.82 10.08 2.34
CA PRO A 107 12.67 8.76 1.71
C PRO A 107 13.75 7.76 2.07
N GLU A 108 15.00 8.20 2.19
CA GLU A 108 16.12 7.36 2.59
C GLU A 108 15.94 6.77 3.98
N TYR A 109 15.38 7.53 4.92
CA TYR A 109 15.11 7.05 6.28
C TYR A 109 14.25 5.79 6.28
N LEU A 110 13.15 5.77 5.52
CA LEU A 110 12.30 4.58 5.42
C LEU A 110 13.03 3.40 4.76
N THR A 111 13.91 3.67 3.79
CA THR A 111 14.66 2.61 3.10
C THR A 111 15.71 1.98 3.99
N SER A 112 16.45 2.79 4.75
CA SER A 112 17.59 2.36 5.55
C SER A 112 17.19 1.90 6.95
N TYR A 113 16.27 2.62 7.60
CA TYR A 113 15.86 2.36 8.98
C TYR A 113 14.85 1.21 9.09
N PHE A 114 13.86 1.13 8.20
CA PHE A 114 12.81 0.14 8.29
C PHE A 114 13.34 -1.31 8.36
N PRO A 115 14.27 -1.78 7.49
CA PRO A 115 14.80 -3.14 7.56
C PRO A 115 15.49 -3.44 8.90
N GLN A 116 16.17 -2.45 9.47
CA GLN A 116 16.86 -2.59 10.76
C GLN A 116 15.85 -2.63 11.91
N TYR A 117 14.83 -1.78 11.86
CA TYR A 117 13.78 -1.71 12.86
C TYR A 117 13.04 -3.04 12.99
N ILE A 118 12.57 -3.63 11.87
CA ILE A 118 11.85 -4.91 11.93
C ILE A 118 12.74 -6.06 12.40
N GLN A 119 14.03 -6.07 12.02
CA GLN A 119 14.99 -7.07 12.45
C GLN A 119 15.25 -6.97 13.97
N LYS A 120 15.37 -5.76 14.51
CA LYS A 120 15.50 -5.51 15.95
C LYS A 120 14.30 -6.05 16.75
N HIS A 121 13.11 -6.11 16.13
CA HIS A 121 11.89 -6.64 16.74
C HIS A 121 11.63 -8.12 16.42
N GLY A 122 12.67 -8.87 16.03
CA GLY A 122 12.59 -10.32 15.82
C GLY A 122 11.95 -10.74 14.50
N CYS A 123 11.63 -9.80 13.60
CA CYS A 123 11.07 -10.13 12.30
C CYS A 123 12.19 -10.38 11.26
N LYS A 124 11.89 -11.21 10.25
CA LYS A 124 12.79 -11.40 9.12
C LYS A 124 13.05 -10.07 8.42
N ARG A 125 14.34 -9.78 8.14
CA ARG A 125 14.72 -8.59 7.38
C ARG A 125 14.02 -8.55 6.03
N MET A 126 13.35 -7.43 5.74
CA MET A 126 12.67 -7.17 4.48
C MET A 126 12.81 -5.69 4.11
N ARG A 127 12.70 -5.37 2.83
CA ARG A 127 12.72 -3.98 2.35
C ARG A 127 11.36 -3.34 2.57
N PHE A 128 11.33 -2.02 2.65
CA PHE A 128 10.06 -1.29 2.77
C PHE A 128 9.09 -1.59 1.61
N HIS A 129 9.61 -1.77 0.39
CA HIS A 129 8.78 -2.10 -0.77
C HIS A 129 8.13 -3.50 -0.67
N ASP A 130 8.73 -4.41 0.08
CA ASP A 130 8.20 -5.77 0.25
C ASP A 130 6.88 -5.79 1.03
N LEU A 131 6.58 -4.71 1.81
CA LEU A 131 5.26 -4.51 2.43
C LEU A 131 4.11 -4.49 1.41
N ARG A 132 4.37 -3.91 0.24
CA ARG A 132 3.40 -3.87 -0.86
C ARG A 132 3.17 -5.25 -1.47
N HIS A 133 4.23 -6.06 -1.61
CA HIS A 133 4.11 -7.46 -2.03
C HIS A 133 3.34 -8.27 -0.98
N SER A 134 3.62 -8.05 0.30
CA SER A 134 2.90 -8.70 1.39
C SER A 134 1.41 -8.36 1.40
N CYS A 135 1.06 -7.08 1.18
CA CYS A 135 -0.33 -6.64 1.02
C CYS A 135 -1.02 -7.38 -0.13
N ALA A 136 -0.38 -7.42 -1.29
CA ALA A 136 -0.89 -8.13 -2.46
C ALA A 136 -1.14 -9.62 -2.19
N SER A 137 -0.14 -10.29 -1.58
CA SER A 137 -0.23 -11.71 -1.23
C SER A 137 -1.35 -11.99 -0.21
N LEU A 138 -1.53 -11.09 0.76
CA LEU A 138 -2.59 -11.23 1.76
C LEU A 138 -3.99 -11.06 1.14
N LEU A 139 -4.17 -10.08 0.26
CA LEU A 139 -5.43 -9.89 -0.47
C LEU A 139 -5.77 -11.12 -1.31
N LEU A 140 -4.79 -11.68 -2.02
CA LEU A 140 -4.99 -12.89 -2.80
C LEU A 140 -5.33 -14.11 -1.93
N ALA A 141 -4.60 -14.29 -0.83
CA ALA A 141 -4.85 -15.39 0.11
C ALA A 141 -6.27 -15.34 0.72
N ASN A 142 -6.87 -14.15 0.76
CA ASN A 142 -8.27 -13.94 1.16
C ASN A 142 -9.26 -13.98 -0.02
N GLY A 143 -8.85 -14.45 -1.19
CA GLY A 143 -9.73 -14.67 -2.33
C GLY A 143 -10.10 -13.40 -3.12
N VAL A 144 -9.40 -12.28 -2.88
CA VAL A 144 -9.67 -11.04 -3.62
C VAL A 144 -9.21 -11.21 -5.08
N PRO A 145 -10.07 -10.91 -6.08
CA PRO A 145 -9.73 -11.05 -7.49
C PRO A 145 -8.52 -10.19 -7.89
N LEU A 146 -7.67 -10.70 -8.77
CA LEU A 146 -6.44 -10.03 -9.23
C LEU A 146 -6.71 -8.61 -9.76
N LYS A 147 -7.83 -8.41 -10.45
CA LYS A 147 -8.23 -7.10 -10.97
C LYS A 147 -8.45 -6.08 -9.84
N GLN A 148 -9.11 -6.48 -8.77
CA GLN A 148 -9.33 -5.62 -7.61
C GLN A 148 -8.00 -5.35 -6.87
N ILE A 149 -7.09 -6.34 -6.79
CA ILE A 149 -5.76 -6.15 -6.22
C ILE A 149 -4.95 -5.16 -7.06
N GLN A 150 -5.02 -5.25 -8.39
CA GLN A 150 -4.40 -4.28 -9.29
C GLN A 150 -4.88 -2.85 -9.03
N GLU A 151 -6.19 -2.67 -8.91
CA GLU A 151 -6.82 -1.36 -8.64
C GLU A 151 -6.46 -0.85 -7.24
N TRP A 152 -6.51 -1.72 -6.22
CA TRP A 152 -6.11 -1.40 -4.85
C TRP A 152 -4.68 -0.87 -4.77
N LEU A 153 -3.77 -1.57 -5.43
CA LEU A 153 -2.36 -1.21 -5.43
C LEU A 153 -2.04 -0.06 -6.39
N GLY A 154 -2.85 0.18 -7.41
CA GLY A 154 -2.55 1.15 -8.47
C GLY A 154 -1.38 0.69 -9.34
N HIS A 155 -1.42 -0.56 -9.82
CA HIS A 155 -0.49 -1.05 -10.82
C HIS A 155 -0.97 -0.65 -12.22
N SER A 156 -0.11 0.05 -12.98
CA SER A 156 -0.40 0.44 -14.36
C SER A 156 -0.44 -0.77 -15.29
N ASP A 157 0.37 -1.79 -15.00
CA ASP A 157 0.46 -3.01 -15.78
C ASP A 157 0.00 -4.22 -14.95
N PHE A 158 -0.90 -5.01 -15.54
CA PHE A 158 -1.41 -6.26 -14.95
C PHE A 158 -0.30 -7.30 -14.78
N SER A 159 0.71 -7.32 -15.66
CA SER A 159 1.83 -8.26 -15.59
C SER A 159 2.59 -8.14 -14.25
N THR A 160 2.72 -6.92 -13.73
CA THR A 160 3.31 -6.68 -12.41
C THR A 160 2.53 -7.37 -11.29
N THR A 161 1.21 -7.38 -11.39
CA THR A 161 0.36 -8.10 -10.44
C THR A 161 0.42 -9.61 -10.70
N ALA A 162 0.36 -10.06 -11.93
CA ALA A 162 0.39 -11.47 -12.31
C ALA A 162 1.72 -12.16 -11.93
N ASN A 163 2.86 -11.49 -12.09
CA ASN A 163 4.18 -12.05 -11.77
C ASN A 163 4.38 -12.32 -10.28
N ILE A 164 3.73 -11.56 -9.40
CA ILE A 164 3.72 -11.83 -7.96
C ILE A 164 3.05 -13.18 -7.67
N TYR A 165 2.20 -13.66 -8.57
CA TYR A 165 1.28 -14.80 -8.37
C TYR A 165 1.63 -16.06 -9.15
N ALA A 166 2.61 -16.02 -10.05
CA ALA A 166 3.03 -17.18 -10.82
C ALA A 166 3.36 -18.43 -9.95
N HIS A 167 3.74 -18.19 -8.70
CA HIS A 167 4.04 -19.26 -7.75
C HIS A 167 2.84 -19.76 -6.91
N LEU A 168 1.69 -19.06 -6.93
CA LEU A 168 0.49 -19.43 -6.13
C LEU A 168 -0.56 -20.16 -6.97
N ASP A 169 -0.27 -20.40 -8.24
CA ASP A 169 -1.23 -20.76 -9.30
C ASP A 169 -1.85 -22.19 -9.15
N TYR A 170 -1.19 -23.12 -8.43
CA TYR A 170 -1.69 -24.49 -8.37
C TYR A 170 -2.98 -24.65 -7.53
N ARG A 171 -3.11 -23.90 -6.43
CA ARG A 171 -4.32 -23.96 -5.59
C ARG A 171 -5.53 -23.33 -6.28
N SER A 172 -5.33 -22.27 -7.04
CA SER A 172 -6.40 -21.67 -7.84
C SER A 172 -6.83 -22.56 -9.02
N LYS A 173 -5.92 -23.38 -9.57
CA LYS A 173 -6.27 -24.38 -10.56
C LYS A 173 -7.15 -25.51 -9.99
N ILE A 174 -6.89 -25.94 -8.75
CA ILE A 174 -7.74 -26.93 -8.08
C ILE A 174 -9.16 -26.36 -7.87
N SER A 175 -9.29 -25.14 -7.37
CA SER A 175 -10.61 -24.54 -7.17
C SER A 175 -11.35 -24.30 -8.49
N SER A 176 -10.62 -23.93 -9.54
CA SER A 176 -11.20 -23.80 -10.89
C SER A 176 -11.65 -25.14 -11.46
N ALA A 177 -10.88 -26.21 -11.24
CA ALA A 177 -11.26 -27.55 -11.65
C ALA A 177 -12.53 -28.02 -10.92
N GLN A 178 -12.60 -27.78 -9.61
CA GLN A 178 -13.80 -28.09 -8.81
C GLN A 178 -15.03 -27.30 -9.26
N ALA A 179 -14.87 -26.01 -9.59
CA ALA A 179 -15.97 -25.20 -10.10
C ALA A 179 -16.43 -25.69 -11.48
N MET A 180 -15.51 -26.13 -12.35
CA MET A 180 -15.84 -26.74 -13.63
C MET A 180 -16.56 -28.09 -13.44
N GLU A 181 -16.09 -28.92 -12.53
CA GLU A 181 -16.74 -30.20 -12.20
C GLU A 181 -18.16 -30.00 -11.68
N GLN A 182 -18.40 -28.99 -10.86
CA GLN A 182 -19.73 -28.64 -10.35
C GLN A 182 -20.65 -28.02 -11.44
N GLY A 183 -20.07 -27.25 -12.36
CA GLY A 183 -20.79 -26.59 -13.44
C GLY A 183 -21.06 -27.48 -14.67
N MET A 184 -20.32 -28.55 -14.82
CA MET A 184 -20.47 -29.53 -15.88
C MET A 184 -21.06 -30.82 -15.32
N LEU A 185 -22.13 -31.32 -15.96
CA LEU A 185 -22.63 -32.67 -15.69
C LEU A 185 -21.63 -33.68 -16.29
N LEU A 186 -20.54 -33.93 -15.59
CA LEU A 186 -19.59 -34.95 -15.99
C LEU A 186 -20.18 -36.35 -15.78
N PRO A 187 -19.99 -37.29 -16.71
CA PRO A 187 -20.39 -38.67 -16.52
C PRO A 187 -19.71 -39.21 -15.24
N ARG A 188 -20.43 -39.98 -14.43
CA ARG A 188 -19.84 -40.68 -13.28
C ARG A 188 -18.85 -41.72 -13.75
N SER A 189 -17.83 -42.00 -12.92
CA SER A 189 -16.81 -43.02 -13.22
C SER A 189 -17.38 -44.35 -13.64
N ASP A 190 -18.59 -44.66 -13.16
CA ASP A 190 -19.31 -45.92 -13.47
C ASP A 190 -19.88 -45.95 -14.90
N ASP A 191 -20.03 -44.79 -15.56
CA ASP A 191 -20.51 -44.67 -16.93
C ASP A 191 -19.42 -44.97 -17.98
N PHE A 192 -18.14 -45.02 -17.57
CA PHE A 192 -16.99 -45.32 -18.43
C PHE A 192 -16.64 -46.81 -18.50
N GLY A 193 -17.31 -47.68 -17.71
CA GLY A 193 -17.02 -49.09 -17.63
C GLY A 193 -17.98 -49.93 -18.40
N SER A 194 -17.93 -49.99 -19.76
CA SER A 194 -18.37 -51.12 -20.55
C SER A 194 -18.29 -50.93 -22.08
N ARG A 195 -17.27 -50.25 -22.57
CA ARG A 195 -17.02 -50.28 -24.03
C ARG A 195 -15.53 -50.23 -24.34
N TRP A 196 -14.84 -51.36 -24.11
CA TRP A 196 -13.64 -51.76 -24.85
C TRP A 196 -13.53 -53.28 -24.85
#